data_6744e8752bc212528eddd604bb379c1f
#
_entry.id   6744e8752bc212528eddd604bb379c1f
#
_cell.length_a   1.000
_cell.length_b   1.000
_cell.length_c   1.000
_cell.angle_alpha   90.00
_cell.angle_beta   90.00
_cell.angle_gamma   90.00
#
_symmetry.space_group_name_H-M   'P 1'
#
loop_
_entity.id
_entity.type
_entity.pdbx_description
1 polymer ?
#
loop_
_entity_poly.entity_id
_entity_poly.type
_entity_poly.pdbx_seq_one_letter_code
_entity_poly.pdbx_strand_id
1 'polypeptide(L)'
;MRVARSERFLQFVDEIMSRDKDKAKYLQKSLGYSLTGDTRFECMFFYYRETTRNGKGTLMESVLLVYGDYGLAVRSETIALKSNTNSQAPTEDIARLAGIRFANISEPSRGLLLNAAQVKNMTGNDTLNARFLHENSFDFKPQFKLYVNTNYLPVITDMTVFTSNRVLIIPFDRHFEEWEQDKTLKAEFKKPEVQSSKELFYTRRNEALAYIESVGAKVGRRKC
;
A
#
# COMPACT_ATOMS: atom_id res chain seq x y z
N MET A 1 -10.76 14.78 25.09
CA MET A 1 -11.23 13.89 24.00
C MET A 1 -10.66 12.50 24.26
N ARG A 2 -11.48 11.46 24.44
CA ARG A 2 -10.96 10.08 24.52
C ARG A 2 -10.55 9.65 23.12
N VAL A 3 -9.27 9.32 22.94
CA VAL A 3 -8.75 8.71 21.73
C VAL A 3 -9.43 7.34 21.56
N ALA A 4 -10.20 7.16 20.50
CA ALA A 4 -10.82 5.86 20.21
C ALA A 4 -9.68 4.87 19.89
N ARG A 5 -9.45 3.91 20.76
CA ARG A 5 -8.38 2.92 20.64
C ARG A 5 -9.01 1.54 20.44
N SER A 6 -8.86 0.98 19.27
CA SER A 6 -9.25 -0.40 19.02
C SER A 6 -8.16 -1.36 19.46
N GLU A 7 -8.25 -1.88 20.68
CA GLU A 7 -7.28 -2.86 21.20
C GLU A 7 -7.28 -4.13 20.35
N ARG A 8 -8.44 -4.57 19.86
CA ARG A 8 -8.53 -5.76 19.00
C ARG A 8 -7.80 -5.57 17.66
N PHE A 9 -7.86 -4.36 17.07
CA PHE A 9 -7.10 -4.08 15.84
C PHE A 9 -5.58 -4.09 16.09
N LEU A 10 -5.13 -3.55 17.22
CA LEU A 10 -3.71 -3.61 17.61
C LEU A 10 -3.23 -5.04 17.84
N GLN A 11 -4.05 -5.84 18.52
CA GLN A 11 -3.80 -7.27 18.71
C GLN A 11 -3.73 -7.99 17.36
N PHE A 12 -4.66 -7.71 16.45
CA PHE A 12 -4.65 -8.28 15.10
C PHE A 12 -3.38 -7.93 14.33
N VAL A 13 -2.91 -6.68 14.39
CA VAL A 13 -1.65 -6.27 13.76
C VAL A 13 -0.45 -7.04 14.35
N ASP A 14 -0.45 -7.24 15.65
CA ASP A 14 0.59 -8.03 16.33
C ASP A 14 0.55 -9.51 15.90
N GLU A 15 -0.64 -10.10 15.82
CA GLU A 15 -0.86 -11.48 15.39
C GLU A 15 -0.38 -11.72 13.95
N ILE A 16 -0.78 -10.88 12.99
CA ILE A 16 -0.39 -11.03 11.57
C ILE A 16 1.10 -10.78 11.33
N MET A 17 1.77 -10.07 12.21
CA MET A 17 3.21 -9.86 12.22
C MET A 17 3.96 -10.90 13.07
N SER A 18 3.32 -12.03 13.41
CA SER A 18 3.92 -13.12 14.20
C SER A 18 4.43 -12.64 15.57
N ARG A 19 3.79 -11.63 16.17
CA ARG A 19 4.18 -10.94 17.42
C ARG A 19 5.56 -10.28 17.39
N ASP A 20 6.11 -10.08 16.20
CA ASP A 20 7.32 -9.30 15.98
C ASP A 20 6.98 -7.79 16.07
N LYS A 21 7.42 -7.17 17.15
CA LYS A 21 7.11 -5.76 17.47
C LYS A 21 7.71 -4.79 16.45
N ASP A 22 8.86 -5.10 15.89
CA ASP A 22 9.51 -4.24 14.90
C ASP A 22 8.79 -4.32 13.56
N LYS A 23 8.38 -5.51 13.12
CA LYS A 23 7.53 -5.68 11.93
C LYS A 23 6.18 -5.01 12.11
N ALA A 24 5.51 -5.19 13.26
CA ALA A 24 4.24 -4.54 13.57
C ALA A 24 4.36 -3.02 13.55
N LYS A 25 5.43 -2.48 14.14
CA LYS A 25 5.72 -1.05 14.13
C LYS A 25 6.02 -0.53 12.73
N TYR A 26 6.77 -1.29 11.93
CA TYR A 26 7.05 -0.93 10.54
C TYR A 26 5.78 -0.90 9.69
N LEU A 27 4.92 -1.93 9.80
CA LEU A 27 3.63 -1.98 9.14
C LEU A 27 2.76 -0.76 9.50
N GLN A 28 2.63 -0.44 10.80
CA GLN A 28 1.88 0.72 11.26
C GLN A 28 2.43 2.04 10.70
N LYS A 29 3.76 2.16 10.60
CA LYS A 29 4.40 3.35 10.02
C LYS A 29 4.15 3.46 8.53
N SER A 30 4.23 2.36 7.77
CA SER A 30 3.92 2.36 6.34
C SER A 30 2.48 2.84 6.10
N LEU A 31 1.52 2.34 6.88
CA LEU A 31 0.13 2.78 6.82
C LEU A 31 -0.03 4.25 7.24
N GLY A 32 0.65 4.69 8.30
CA GLY A 32 0.67 6.10 8.73
C GLY A 32 1.24 7.04 7.66
N TYR A 33 2.28 6.61 6.94
CA TYR A 33 2.83 7.36 5.80
C TYR A 33 1.80 7.55 4.70
N SER A 34 0.99 6.56 4.41
CA SER A 34 -0.03 6.67 3.36
C SER A 34 -1.18 7.62 3.70
N LEU A 35 -1.37 8.04 4.97
CA LEU A 35 -2.30 9.12 5.30
C LEU A 35 -1.84 10.50 4.81
N THR A 36 -0.54 10.64 4.55
CA THR A 36 0.02 11.88 4.02
C THR A 36 -0.10 11.92 2.50
N GLY A 37 -0.14 13.12 1.90
CA GLY A 37 0.04 13.30 0.47
C GLY A 37 1.50 13.31 0.02
N ASP A 38 2.44 13.05 0.94
CA ASP A 38 3.88 13.12 0.70
C ASP A 38 4.37 11.87 -0.04
N THR A 39 5.07 12.05 -1.15
CA THR A 39 5.60 10.98 -2.00
C THR A 39 7.13 11.00 -2.10
N ARG A 40 7.82 11.79 -1.26
CA ARG A 40 9.28 12.01 -1.30
C ARG A 40 10.13 10.73 -1.24
N PHE A 41 9.59 9.64 -0.70
CA PHE A 41 10.31 8.36 -0.62
C PHE A 41 10.13 7.48 -1.85
N GLU A 42 9.30 7.91 -2.80
CA GLU A 42 9.14 7.29 -4.12
C GLU A 42 8.98 5.76 -4.08
N CYS A 43 8.25 5.23 -3.11
CA CYS A 43 8.16 3.80 -2.84
C CYS A 43 6.75 3.24 -2.95
N MET A 44 6.69 1.93 -3.18
CA MET A 44 5.50 1.10 -3.10
C MET A 44 5.74 -0.09 -2.16
N PHE A 45 4.68 -0.64 -1.60
CA PHE A 45 4.75 -1.71 -0.62
C PHE A 45 4.14 -2.99 -1.17
N PHE A 46 4.89 -4.10 -1.05
CA PHE A 46 4.39 -5.45 -1.30
C PHE A 46 4.12 -6.15 0.02
N TYR A 47 2.86 -6.48 0.28
CA TYR A 47 2.46 -7.36 1.37
C TYR A 47 2.46 -8.79 0.83
N TYR A 48 3.52 -9.50 1.15
CA TYR A 48 3.86 -10.75 0.49
C TYR A 48 3.85 -11.96 1.42
N ARG A 49 3.29 -13.05 0.93
CA ARG A 49 3.49 -14.42 1.41
C ARG A 49 2.97 -15.39 0.36
N GLU A 50 3.68 -16.47 0.10
CA GLU A 50 3.25 -17.53 -0.83
C GLU A 50 1.98 -18.24 -0.38
N THR A 51 1.77 -18.37 0.93
CA THR A 51 0.58 -19.02 1.50
C THR A 51 -0.58 -18.04 1.69
N THR A 52 -1.79 -18.58 1.79
CA THR A 52 -3.02 -17.85 2.14
C THR A 52 -3.23 -17.81 3.67
N ARG A 53 -4.36 -17.24 4.12
CA ARG A 53 -4.78 -17.21 5.54
C ARG A 53 -3.75 -16.55 6.48
N ASN A 54 -3.20 -15.43 6.07
CA ASN A 54 -2.18 -14.66 6.78
C ASN A 54 -2.65 -13.27 7.22
N GLY A 55 -3.94 -12.97 7.08
CA GLY A 55 -4.55 -11.72 7.52
C GLY A 55 -4.40 -10.53 6.54
N LYS A 56 -3.64 -10.66 5.44
CA LYS A 56 -3.46 -9.57 4.45
C LYS A 56 -4.78 -8.98 3.96
N GLY A 57 -5.71 -9.83 3.50
CA GLY A 57 -6.99 -9.37 2.96
C GLY A 57 -7.84 -8.64 4.00
N THR A 58 -7.88 -9.14 5.24
CA THR A 58 -8.60 -8.49 6.34
C THR A 58 -7.99 -7.13 6.66
N LEU A 59 -6.66 -7.03 6.69
CA LEU A 59 -5.97 -5.76 6.91
C LEU A 59 -6.32 -4.75 5.82
N MET A 60 -6.20 -5.13 4.54
CA MET A 60 -6.45 -4.24 3.41
C MET A 60 -7.89 -3.73 3.36
N GLU A 61 -8.88 -4.62 3.60
CA GLU A 61 -10.28 -4.25 3.65
C GLU A 61 -10.54 -3.25 4.80
N SER A 62 -9.99 -3.50 5.98
CA SER A 62 -10.13 -2.61 7.13
C SER A 62 -9.49 -1.25 6.89
N VAL A 63 -8.31 -1.23 6.29
CA VAL A 63 -7.59 0.00 5.95
C VAL A 63 -8.37 0.82 4.92
N LEU A 64 -8.87 0.20 3.84
CA LEU A 64 -9.69 0.89 2.85
C LEU A 64 -10.92 1.57 3.46
N LEU A 65 -11.60 0.89 4.39
CA LEU A 65 -12.75 1.46 5.10
C LEU A 65 -12.36 2.70 5.94
N VAL A 66 -11.22 2.64 6.62
CA VAL A 66 -10.72 3.78 7.42
C VAL A 66 -10.34 4.96 6.54
N TYR A 67 -9.81 4.71 5.35
CA TYR A 67 -9.42 5.78 4.42
C TYR A 67 -10.61 6.43 3.72
N GLY A 68 -11.75 5.71 3.57
CA GLY A 68 -12.91 6.23 2.86
C GLY A 68 -12.53 6.73 1.47
N ASP A 69 -12.86 7.97 1.15
CA ASP A 69 -12.61 8.58 -0.18
C ASP A 69 -11.12 8.75 -0.54
N TYR A 70 -10.21 8.61 0.43
CA TYR A 70 -8.77 8.62 0.19
C TYR A 70 -8.20 7.22 -0.12
N GLY A 71 -9.01 6.18 -0.03
CA GLY A 71 -8.64 4.79 -0.34
C GLY A 71 -9.27 4.31 -1.63
N LEU A 72 -8.50 3.60 -2.45
CA LEU A 72 -8.99 3.04 -3.71
C LEU A 72 -8.49 1.61 -3.91
N ALA A 73 -9.40 0.70 -4.30
CA ALA A 73 -9.03 -0.59 -4.85
C ALA A 73 -8.69 -0.43 -6.33
N VAL A 74 -7.50 -0.86 -6.71
CA VAL A 74 -6.89 -0.67 -8.03
C VAL A 74 -6.65 -2.03 -8.68
N ARG A 75 -6.84 -2.12 -9.99
CA ARG A 75 -6.60 -3.34 -10.76
C ARG A 75 -5.10 -3.60 -10.88
N SER A 76 -4.69 -4.87 -10.91
CA SER A 76 -3.29 -5.27 -11.08
C SER A 76 -2.71 -4.87 -12.44
N GLU A 77 -3.55 -4.74 -13.48
CA GLU A 77 -3.17 -4.30 -14.82
C GLU A 77 -2.62 -2.87 -14.83
N THR A 78 -2.90 -2.07 -13.79
CA THR A 78 -2.36 -0.71 -13.62
C THR A 78 -0.83 -0.70 -13.46
N ILE A 79 -0.26 -1.77 -12.89
CA ILE A 79 1.19 -1.91 -12.72
C ILE A 79 1.80 -2.95 -13.67
N ALA A 80 0.99 -3.60 -14.49
CA ALA A 80 1.44 -4.64 -15.40
C ALA A 80 2.01 -4.07 -16.71
N LEU A 81 3.02 -4.74 -17.24
CA LEU A 81 3.51 -4.47 -18.58
C LEU A 81 2.47 -4.97 -19.59
N LYS A 82 1.92 -4.05 -20.37
CA LYS A 82 0.93 -4.35 -21.42
C LYS A 82 1.65 -4.59 -22.75
N SER A 83 1.29 -5.65 -23.48
CA SER A 83 1.89 -5.99 -24.78
C SER A 83 1.48 -5.01 -25.87
N ASN A 84 0.29 -4.41 -25.79
CA ASN A 84 -0.21 -3.41 -26.72
C ASN A 84 -0.51 -2.11 -25.99
N THR A 85 0.27 -1.08 -26.23
CA THR A 85 0.04 0.26 -25.72
C THR A 85 -0.48 1.15 -26.84
N ASN A 86 -1.77 1.53 -26.77
CA ASN A 86 -2.30 2.61 -27.59
C ASN A 86 -2.16 3.91 -26.79
N SER A 87 -1.31 4.81 -27.24
CA SER A 87 -1.06 6.10 -26.58
C SER A 87 -2.32 6.99 -26.50
N GLN A 88 -3.33 6.72 -27.32
CA GLN A 88 -4.60 7.45 -27.31
C GLN A 88 -5.67 6.78 -26.44
N ALA A 89 -5.41 5.60 -25.88
CA ALA A 89 -6.37 4.93 -25.02
C ALA A 89 -6.60 5.72 -23.73
N PRO A 90 -7.81 5.67 -23.17
CA PRO A 90 -8.09 6.22 -21.85
C PRO A 90 -7.16 5.58 -20.79
N THR A 91 -6.74 6.38 -19.84
CA THR A 91 -5.93 5.95 -18.69
C THR A 91 -6.75 6.06 -17.41
N GLU A 92 -7.98 5.55 -17.46
CA GLU A 92 -8.96 5.66 -16.37
C GLU A 92 -8.43 5.09 -15.05
N ASP A 93 -7.68 3.99 -15.11
CA ASP A 93 -7.01 3.37 -13.97
C ASP A 93 -6.05 4.34 -13.27
N ILE A 94 -5.39 5.22 -14.01
CA ILE A 94 -4.51 6.27 -13.49
C ILE A 94 -5.32 7.50 -13.08
N ALA A 95 -6.32 7.91 -13.88
CA ALA A 95 -7.14 9.08 -13.61
C ALA A 95 -7.88 8.98 -12.25
N ARG A 96 -8.35 7.77 -11.90
CA ARG A 96 -9.00 7.49 -10.61
C ARG A 96 -8.08 7.63 -9.40
N LEU A 97 -6.76 7.69 -9.59
CA LEU A 97 -5.79 7.88 -8.51
C LEU A 97 -5.62 9.34 -8.09
N ALA A 98 -6.18 10.28 -8.83
CA ALA A 98 -6.15 11.70 -8.48
C ALA A 98 -6.85 11.92 -7.11
N GLY A 99 -6.14 12.53 -6.15
CA GLY A 99 -6.63 12.78 -4.80
C GLY A 99 -6.59 11.58 -3.85
N ILE A 100 -6.29 10.38 -4.35
CA ILE A 100 -6.13 9.17 -3.52
C ILE A 100 -4.83 9.23 -2.74
N ARG A 101 -4.80 8.59 -1.56
CA ARG A 101 -3.62 8.44 -0.69
C ARG A 101 -3.21 7.00 -0.51
N PHE A 102 -4.17 6.09 -0.47
CA PHE A 102 -3.95 4.67 -0.29
C PHE A 102 -4.53 3.90 -1.49
N ALA A 103 -3.68 3.36 -2.34
CA ALA A 103 -4.08 2.60 -3.52
C ALA A 103 -3.75 1.11 -3.31
N ASN A 104 -4.79 0.29 -3.08
CA ASN A 104 -4.65 -1.14 -2.83
C ASN A 104 -4.81 -1.94 -4.12
N ILE A 105 -3.77 -2.66 -4.51
CA ILE A 105 -3.76 -3.63 -5.61
C ILE A 105 -3.81 -5.03 -4.99
N SER A 106 -4.88 -5.77 -5.27
CA SER A 106 -5.06 -7.10 -4.70
C SER A 106 -4.86 -8.18 -5.76
N GLU A 107 -4.18 -9.24 -5.34
CA GLU A 107 -4.07 -10.51 -6.06
C GLU A 107 -3.62 -10.38 -7.53
N PRO A 108 -2.46 -9.76 -7.81
CA PRO A 108 -1.88 -9.84 -9.14
C PRO A 108 -1.75 -11.29 -9.58
N SER A 109 -2.03 -11.56 -10.84
CA SER A 109 -1.90 -12.91 -11.40
C SER A 109 -0.46 -13.41 -11.30
N ARG A 110 -0.29 -14.71 -11.13
CA ARG A 110 1.04 -15.34 -11.14
C ARG A 110 1.75 -15.05 -12.46
N GLY A 111 3.00 -14.61 -12.38
CA GLY A 111 3.79 -14.27 -13.56
C GLY A 111 3.51 -12.88 -14.14
N LEU A 112 2.75 -12.03 -13.45
CA LEU A 112 2.59 -10.63 -13.86
C LEU A 112 3.97 -9.99 -14.07
N LEU A 113 4.18 -9.43 -15.27
CA LEU A 113 5.36 -8.62 -15.58
C LEU A 113 5.13 -7.19 -15.08
N LEU A 114 6.00 -6.70 -14.20
CA LEU A 114 5.90 -5.33 -13.67
C LEU A 114 6.35 -4.32 -14.73
N ASN A 115 5.52 -3.31 -14.99
CA ASN A 115 5.93 -2.17 -15.79
C ASN A 115 6.76 -1.19 -14.94
N ALA A 116 8.06 -1.35 -14.98
CA ALA A 116 8.99 -0.55 -14.17
C ALA A 116 8.88 0.96 -14.48
N ALA A 117 8.72 1.33 -15.75
CA ALA A 117 8.53 2.73 -16.14
C ALA A 117 7.26 3.33 -15.55
N GLN A 118 6.13 2.59 -15.64
CA GLN A 118 4.87 2.99 -15.04
C GLN A 118 4.99 3.15 -13.52
N VAL A 119 5.61 2.19 -12.85
CA VAL A 119 5.84 2.26 -11.40
C VAL A 119 6.69 3.47 -11.02
N LYS A 120 7.76 3.75 -11.77
CA LYS A 120 8.60 4.93 -11.54
C LYS A 120 7.79 6.22 -11.67
N ASN A 121 6.96 6.34 -12.70
CA ASN A 121 6.10 7.50 -12.91
C ASN A 121 5.08 7.65 -11.76
N MET A 122 4.43 6.55 -11.37
CA MET A 122 3.38 6.57 -10.33
C MET A 122 3.92 6.81 -8.92
N THR A 123 5.15 6.39 -8.62
CA THR A 123 5.78 6.57 -7.30
C THR A 123 6.66 7.82 -7.23
N GLY A 124 7.01 8.42 -8.37
CA GLY A 124 7.80 9.64 -8.45
C GLY A 124 7.03 10.87 -8.01
N ASN A 125 7.73 12.00 -8.00
CA ASN A 125 7.15 13.31 -7.68
C ASN A 125 6.74 14.09 -8.93
N ASP A 126 6.81 13.45 -10.11
CA ASP A 126 6.46 14.06 -11.38
C ASP A 126 4.94 14.16 -11.56
N THR A 127 4.53 15.09 -12.39
CA THR A 127 3.12 15.26 -12.77
C THR A 127 2.70 14.12 -13.68
N LEU A 128 1.59 13.47 -13.34
CA LEU A 128 0.95 12.45 -14.17
C LEU A 128 -0.11 13.10 -15.05
N ASN A 129 -0.13 12.72 -16.34
CA ASN A 129 -1.21 13.03 -17.25
C ASN A 129 -2.15 11.83 -17.38
N ALA A 130 -3.45 12.05 -17.20
CA ALA A 130 -4.44 10.97 -17.27
C ALA A 130 -5.75 11.45 -17.89
N ARG A 131 -6.58 10.50 -18.34
CA ARG A 131 -7.83 10.81 -19.03
C ARG A 131 -8.90 9.74 -18.71
N PHE A 132 -10.09 10.19 -18.34
CA PHE A 132 -11.28 9.34 -18.34
C PHE A 132 -11.79 9.08 -19.76
N LEU A 133 -12.61 8.06 -19.93
CA LEU A 133 -13.22 7.78 -21.22
C LEU A 133 -14.12 8.96 -21.64
N HIS A 134 -13.98 9.41 -22.88
CA HIS A 134 -14.72 10.55 -23.47
C HIS A 134 -14.44 11.91 -22.81
N GLU A 135 -13.41 12.04 -22.00
CA GLU A 135 -13.03 13.31 -21.38
C GLU A 135 -11.68 13.81 -21.91
N ASN A 136 -11.39 15.09 -21.66
CA ASN A 136 -10.06 15.65 -21.90
C ASN A 136 -9.06 15.12 -20.87
N SER A 137 -7.78 15.08 -21.25
CA SER A 137 -6.71 14.77 -20.31
C SER A 137 -6.54 15.90 -19.29
N PHE A 138 -6.10 15.51 -18.10
CA PHE A 138 -5.75 16.43 -17.02
C PHE A 138 -4.47 15.99 -16.34
N ASP A 139 -3.81 16.94 -15.71
CA ASP A 139 -2.58 16.74 -14.99
C ASP A 139 -2.81 16.74 -13.49
N PHE A 140 -2.14 15.83 -12.78
CA PHE A 140 -2.14 15.82 -11.31
C PHE A 140 -0.83 15.32 -10.74
N LYS A 141 -0.51 15.73 -9.52
CA LYS A 141 0.64 15.18 -8.77
C LYS A 141 0.20 14.00 -7.92
N PRO A 142 0.93 12.87 -7.96
CA PRO A 142 0.65 11.72 -7.11
C PRO A 142 0.68 12.12 -5.63
N GLN A 143 -0.31 11.66 -4.88
CA GLN A 143 -0.37 11.74 -3.42
C GLN A 143 -0.50 10.34 -2.81
N PHE A 144 -0.72 9.35 -3.65
CA PHE A 144 -0.98 7.97 -3.25
C PHE A 144 0.31 7.18 -3.04
N LYS A 145 0.19 6.13 -2.24
CA LYS A 145 1.16 5.05 -2.13
C LYS A 145 0.50 3.78 -2.60
N LEU A 146 1.24 2.99 -3.38
CA LEU A 146 0.77 1.72 -3.90
C LEU A 146 1.05 0.61 -2.88
N TYR A 147 0.02 -0.15 -2.55
CA TYR A 147 0.08 -1.34 -1.71
C TYR A 147 -0.37 -2.54 -2.52
N VAL A 148 0.53 -3.49 -2.74
CA VAL A 148 0.24 -4.72 -3.49
C VAL A 148 0.11 -5.87 -2.52
N ASN A 149 -1.11 -6.39 -2.40
CA ASN A 149 -1.39 -7.59 -1.62
C ASN A 149 -1.28 -8.81 -2.53
N THR A 150 -0.26 -9.65 -2.33
CA THR A 150 0.01 -10.75 -3.25
C THR A 150 0.57 -12.00 -2.59
N ASN A 151 0.30 -13.13 -3.24
CA ASN A 151 0.96 -14.41 -2.92
C ASN A 151 2.09 -14.72 -3.89
N TYR A 152 2.24 -13.95 -4.97
CA TYR A 152 3.29 -14.12 -5.97
C TYR A 152 3.93 -12.76 -6.28
N LEU A 153 5.23 -12.66 -6.06
CA LEU A 153 5.93 -11.45 -6.48
C LEU A 153 5.91 -11.34 -8.02
N PRO A 154 5.70 -10.14 -8.55
CA PRO A 154 5.73 -9.95 -10.00
C PRO A 154 7.14 -10.21 -10.56
N VAL A 155 7.20 -10.56 -11.83
CA VAL A 155 8.46 -10.63 -12.55
C VAL A 155 8.92 -9.20 -12.86
N ILE A 156 10.12 -8.86 -12.43
CA ILE A 156 10.71 -7.53 -12.61
C ILE A 156 11.94 -7.68 -13.49
N THR A 157 11.90 -7.07 -14.66
CA THR A 157 13.00 -7.09 -15.64
C THR A 157 13.97 -5.93 -15.44
N ASP A 158 13.49 -4.79 -14.93
CA ASP A 158 14.32 -3.63 -14.61
C ASP A 158 14.64 -3.60 -13.11
N MET A 159 15.83 -4.07 -12.75
CA MET A 159 16.28 -4.16 -11.37
C MET A 159 16.50 -2.80 -10.69
N THR A 160 16.50 -1.69 -11.45
CA THR A 160 16.66 -0.34 -10.87
C THR A 160 15.52 0.04 -9.90
N VAL A 161 14.34 -0.60 -10.04
CA VAL A 161 13.22 -0.42 -9.09
C VAL A 161 13.56 -0.92 -7.68
N PHE A 162 14.38 -1.98 -7.57
CA PHE A 162 14.86 -2.49 -6.29
C PHE A 162 16.04 -1.68 -5.76
N THR A 163 17.03 -1.43 -6.62
CA THR A 163 18.25 -0.70 -6.20
C THR A 163 17.96 0.74 -5.78
N SER A 164 16.87 1.33 -6.27
CA SER A 164 16.39 2.65 -5.85
C SER A 164 15.47 2.61 -4.63
N ASN A 165 15.30 1.46 -3.97
CA ASN A 165 14.39 1.25 -2.84
C ASN A 165 12.91 1.61 -3.15
N ARG A 166 12.49 1.59 -4.41
CA ARG A 166 11.10 1.83 -4.81
C ARG A 166 10.18 0.68 -4.44
N VAL A 167 10.70 -0.52 -4.28
CA VAL A 167 9.95 -1.70 -3.88
C VAL A 167 10.35 -2.11 -2.47
N LEU A 168 9.38 -2.04 -1.56
CA LEU A 168 9.53 -2.44 -0.16
C LEU A 168 8.64 -3.65 0.11
N ILE A 169 9.24 -4.75 0.57
CA ILE A 169 8.51 -5.99 0.84
C ILE A 169 8.27 -6.12 2.34
N ILE A 170 7.02 -6.28 2.73
CA ILE A 170 6.60 -6.58 4.10
C ILE A 170 6.10 -8.03 4.14
N PRO A 171 6.88 -8.94 4.76
CA PRO A 171 6.51 -10.34 4.81
C PRO A 171 5.39 -10.58 5.84
N PHE A 172 4.39 -11.38 5.46
CA PHE A 172 3.29 -11.82 6.32
C PHE A 172 3.49 -13.30 6.67
N ASP A 173 4.47 -13.56 7.53
CA ASP A 173 4.96 -14.91 7.79
C ASP A 173 3.99 -15.81 8.56
N ARG A 174 2.97 -15.22 9.21
CA ARG A 174 1.95 -15.95 9.95
C ARG A 174 0.99 -16.66 8.98
N HIS A 175 0.73 -17.93 9.26
CA HIS A 175 -0.39 -18.68 8.71
C HIS A 175 -1.38 -18.97 9.86
N PHE A 176 -2.66 -18.75 9.64
CA PHE A 176 -3.70 -19.06 10.62
C PHE A 176 -4.39 -20.36 10.22
N GLU A 177 -4.26 -21.37 11.06
CA GLU A 177 -4.99 -22.61 10.91
C GLU A 177 -6.51 -22.36 11.02
N GLU A 178 -7.32 -23.29 10.52
CA GLU A 178 -8.78 -23.08 10.45
C GLU A 178 -9.40 -22.78 11.82
N TRP A 179 -8.94 -23.43 12.86
CA TRP A 179 -9.39 -23.25 14.23
C TRP A 179 -8.90 -21.96 14.90
N GLU A 180 -7.90 -21.30 14.33
CA GLU A 180 -7.38 -19.99 14.79
C GLU A 180 -8.12 -18.81 14.12
N GLN A 181 -8.89 -19.08 13.07
CA GLN A 181 -9.51 -18.03 12.26
C GLN A 181 -10.75 -17.46 12.93
N ASP A 182 -10.70 -16.18 13.26
CA ASP A 182 -11.88 -15.44 13.69
C ASP A 182 -12.66 -14.93 12.47
N LYS A 183 -13.74 -15.64 12.11
CA LYS A 183 -14.60 -15.31 10.97
C LYS A 183 -15.42 -14.03 11.19
N THR A 184 -15.51 -13.54 12.42
CA THR A 184 -16.27 -12.32 12.78
C THR A 184 -15.42 -11.07 12.66
N LEU A 185 -14.11 -11.19 12.57
CA LEU A 185 -13.14 -10.10 12.64
C LEU A 185 -13.36 -9.01 11.59
N LYS A 186 -13.70 -9.41 10.35
CA LYS A 186 -14.03 -8.43 9.29
C LYS A 186 -15.27 -7.60 9.61
N ALA A 187 -16.29 -8.22 10.21
CA ALA A 187 -17.49 -7.51 10.63
C ALA A 187 -17.22 -6.60 11.82
N GLU A 188 -16.36 -7.03 12.74
CA GLU A 188 -15.95 -6.23 13.88
C GLU A 188 -15.20 -4.96 13.44
N PHE A 189 -14.28 -5.08 12.50
CA PHE A 189 -13.52 -3.94 11.99
C PHE A 189 -14.34 -2.97 11.13
N LYS A 190 -15.55 -3.35 10.70
CA LYS A 190 -16.50 -2.45 10.05
C LYS A 190 -17.29 -1.57 11.01
N LYS A 191 -17.23 -1.83 12.31
CA LYS A 191 -17.98 -1.04 13.30
C LYS A 191 -17.45 0.40 13.36
N PRO A 192 -18.36 1.41 13.51
CA PRO A 192 -17.97 2.82 13.53
C PRO A 192 -16.93 3.17 14.60
N GLU A 193 -16.96 2.49 15.76
CA GLU A 193 -16.01 2.72 16.85
C GLU A 193 -14.58 2.34 16.46
N VAL A 194 -14.42 1.31 15.63
CA VAL A 194 -13.11 0.88 15.12
C VAL A 194 -12.65 1.80 13.99
N GLN A 195 -13.58 2.23 13.14
CA GLN A 195 -13.27 3.17 12.06
C GLN A 195 -12.95 4.59 12.56
N SER A 196 -13.55 5.02 13.68
CA SER A 196 -13.25 6.32 14.29
C SER A 196 -11.86 6.36 14.94
N SER A 197 -11.23 5.20 15.14
CA SER A 197 -9.83 5.12 15.59
C SER A 197 -8.81 5.55 14.51
N LYS A 198 -9.22 6.40 13.55
CA LYS A 198 -8.32 7.12 12.62
C LYS A 198 -7.13 7.76 13.34
N GLU A 199 -7.30 8.15 14.59
CA GLU A 199 -6.22 8.68 15.43
C GLU A 199 -5.06 7.71 15.64
N LEU A 200 -5.27 6.40 15.55
CA LEU A 200 -4.18 5.43 15.64
C LEU A 200 -3.15 5.62 14.51
N PHE A 201 -3.63 5.99 13.33
CA PHE A 201 -2.79 6.33 12.20
C PHE A 201 -2.25 7.77 12.31
N TYR A 202 -3.05 8.72 12.81
CA TYR A 202 -2.63 10.12 12.97
C TYR A 202 -1.57 10.30 14.05
N THR A 203 -1.68 9.63 15.20
CA THR A 203 -0.71 9.73 16.29
C THR A 203 0.69 9.29 15.85
N ARG A 204 0.78 8.35 14.89
CA ARG A 204 2.05 7.86 14.36
C ARG A 204 2.50 8.50 13.05
N ARG A 205 1.76 9.48 12.55
CA ARG A 205 2.12 10.21 11.32
C ARG A 205 3.50 10.86 11.43
N ASN A 206 3.71 11.61 12.50
CA ASN A 206 4.97 12.34 12.71
C ASN A 206 6.12 11.37 13.03
N GLU A 207 5.85 10.30 13.78
CA GLU A 207 6.82 9.23 14.01
C GLU A 207 7.16 8.48 12.72
N ALA A 208 6.17 8.25 11.84
CA ALA A 208 6.38 7.63 10.54
C ALA A 208 7.28 8.50 9.67
N LEU A 209 7.02 9.79 9.56
CA LEU A 209 7.86 10.73 8.80
C LEU A 209 9.28 10.78 9.35
N ALA A 210 9.45 10.95 10.66
CA ALA A 210 10.76 10.99 11.30
C ALA A 210 11.56 9.67 11.12
N TYR A 211 10.89 8.52 11.19
CA TYR A 211 11.53 7.23 10.97
C TYR A 211 11.97 7.02 9.53
N ILE A 212 11.10 7.33 8.58
CA ILE A 212 11.42 7.19 7.16
C ILE A 212 12.54 8.14 6.79
N GLU A 213 12.57 9.36 7.31
CA GLU A 213 13.69 10.29 7.19
C GLU A 213 14.98 9.69 7.76
N SER A 214 14.93 9.02 8.93
CA SER A 214 16.09 8.37 9.55
C SER A 214 16.60 7.18 8.75
N VAL A 215 15.72 6.42 8.11
CA VAL A 215 16.08 5.27 7.24
C VAL A 215 16.61 5.77 5.90
N GLY A 216 15.99 6.77 5.29
CA GLY A 216 16.44 7.40 4.06
C GLY A 216 17.83 8.03 4.22
N ALA A 217 18.10 8.70 5.35
CA ALA A 217 19.41 9.24 5.67
C ALA A 217 20.50 8.15 5.85
N LYS A 218 20.14 6.95 6.32
CA LYS A 218 21.08 5.82 6.47
C LYS A 218 21.37 5.14 5.14
N VAL A 219 20.39 5.04 4.26
CA VAL A 219 20.56 4.44 2.91
C VAL A 219 21.41 5.35 2.02
N GLY A 220 21.25 6.67 2.10
CA GLY A 220 22.08 7.63 1.37
C GLY A 220 23.55 7.71 1.81
N ARG A 221 23.93 7.15 2.97
CA ARG A 221 25.30 7.14 3.49
C ARG A 221 26.08 5.86 3.22
N ARG A 222 25.48 4.82 2.66
CA ARG A 222 26.23 3.68 2.11
C ARG A 222 26.69 4.03 0.69
N LYS A 223 27.65 4.96 0.60
CA LYS A 223 28.50 5.06 -0.58
C LYS A 223 29.44 3.85 -0.61
N CYS A 224 29.55 3.29 -1.78
CA CYS A 224 30.46 2.28 -2.32
C CYS A 224 31.67 1.95 -1.44
#